data_2c67edf83e996ef85cb0c82a47f9bf0c
#
_entry.id   2c67edf83e996ef85cb0c82a47f9bf0c
#
_cell.length_a   1.000
_cell.length_b   1.000
_cell.length_c   1.000
_cell.angle_alpha   90.00
_cell.angle_beta   90.00
_cell.angle_gamma   90.00
#
_symmetry.space_group_name_H-M   'P 1'
#
loop_
_entity.id
_entity.type
_entity.pdbx_description
1 polymer ?
#
loop_
_entity_poly.entity_id
_entity_poly.type
_entity_poly.pdbx_seq_one_letter_code
_entity_poly.pdbx_strand_id
1 'polypeptide(L)'
;MTQDALLSDSLALHRSLLTIDTHIDIPFPEGPSFFEETRRNVDLPKMKRGHMAAGCFAAYVAQGARTPEANAAAVVRATAMLKAIREM
;
A
#
# COMPACT_ATOMS: atom_id res chain seq x y z
N MET A 1 -33.53 12.87 -0.05
CA MET A 1 -32.11 13.31 -0.08
C MET A 1 -31.56 13.13 -1.47
N THR A 2 -30.88 14.11 -2.00
CA THR A 2 -30.25 14.04 -3.32
C THR A 2 -28.99 13.17 -3.26
N GLN A 3 -28.58 12.67 -4.42
CA GLN A 3 -27.34 11.93 -4.54
C GLN A 3 -26.12 12.78 -4.13
N ASP A 4 -26.10 14.06 -4.49
CA ASP A 4 -25.04 15.00 -4.11
C ASP A 4 -24.98 15.22 -2.59
N ALA A 5 -26.13 15.30 -1.93
CA ALA A 5 -26.20 15.43 -0.48
C ALA A 5 -25.69 14.16 0.22
N LEU A 6 -26.04 12.98 -0.28
CA LEU A 6 -25.51 11.71 0.22
C LEU A 6 -24.00 11.62 0.08
N LEU A 7 -23.47 12.01 -1.06
CA LEU A 7 -22.03 12.02 -1.30
C LEU A 7 -21.32 12.98 -0.36
N SER A 8 -21.86 14.18 -0.19
CA SER A 8 -21.30 15.20 0.71
C SER A 8 -21.25 14.70 2.15
N ASP A 9 -22.35 14.10 2.63
CA ASP A 9 -22.43 13.55 3.97
C ASP A 9 -21.46 12.38 4.17
N SER A 10 -21.33 11.51 3.17
CA SER A 10 -20.42 10.38 3.20
C SER A 10 -18.96 10.83 3.25
N LEU A 11 -18.59 11.84 2.48
CA LEU A 11 -17.25 12.41 2.49
C LEU A 11 -16.93 13.07 3.83
N ALA A 12 -17.89 13.80 4.40
CA ALA A 12 -17.72 14.43 5.70
C ALA A 12 -17.51 13.38 6.80
N LEU A 13 -18.30 12.31 6.78
CA LEU A 13 -18.13 11.20 7.72
C LEU A 13 -16.75 10.53 7.55
N HIS A 14 -16.38 10.22 6.32
CA HIS A 14 -15.10 9.58 6.02
C HIS A 14 -13.92 10.42 6.54
N ARG A 15 -13.95 11.72 6.32
CA ARG A 15 -12.90 12.64 6.81
C ARG A 15 -12.82 12.72 8.32
N SER A 16 -13.90 12.45 9.02
CA SER A 16 -13.94 12.45 10.48
C SER A 16 -13.37 11.18 11.11
N LEU A 17 -13.14 10.13 10.30
CA LEU A 17 -12.67 8.83 10.76
C LEU A 17 -11.17 8.68 10.54
N LEU A 18 -10.54 7.88 11.39
CA LEU A 18 -9.19 7.40 11.16
C LEU A 18 -9.30 6.11 10.33
N THR A 19 -8.85 6.17 9.08
CA THR A 19 -8.91 5.03 8.17
C THR A 19 -7.53 4.44 7.95
N ILE A 20 -7.44 3.12 7.98
CA ILE A 20 -6.18 2.40 7.84
C ILE A 20 -6.38 1.22 6.89
N ASP A 21 -5.51 1.11 5.89
CA ASP A 21 -5.40 -0.10 5.07
C ASP A 21 -4.36 -1.00 5.72
N THR A 22 -4.73 -2.22 6.07
CA THR A 22 -3.87 -3.14 6.81
C THR A 22 -3.01 -4.03 5.92
N HIS A 23 -3.16 -3.94 4.60
CA HIS A 23 -2.34 -4.74 3.69
C HIS A 23 -2.19 -4.06 2.34
N ILE A 24 -1.07 -3.41 2.12
CA ILE A 24 -0.74 -2.76 0.85
C ILE A 24 0.48 -3.44 0.26
N ASP A 25 0.30 -4.09 -0.89
CA ASP A 25 1.40 -4.64 -1.67
C ASP A 25 1.93 -3.58 -2.62
N ILE A 26 3.23 -3.41 -2.65
CA ILE A 26 3.90 -2.56 -3.62
C ILE A 26 4.92 -3.38 -4.42
N PRO A 27 5.03 -3.16 -5.73
CA PRO A 27 5.99 -3.87 -6.56
C PRO A 27 7.38 -3.25 -6.35
N PHE A 28 8.02 -3.64 -5.32
CA PHE A 28 9.26 -3.03 -4.92
C PHE A 28 10.38 -4.08 -4.78
N PRO A 29 11.65 -3.75 -5.03
CA PRO A 29 12.22 -2.39 -5.22
C PRO A 29 12.09 -1.80 -6.63
N GLU A 30 11.52 -2.50 -7.59
CA GLU A 30 11.58 -2.14 -9.01
C GLU A 30 10.49 -1.15 -9.46
N GLY A 31 9.49 -0.93 -8.67
CA GLY A 31 8.37 -0.08 -9.05
C GLY A 31 8.66 1.42 -8.94
N PRO A 32 7.76 2.27 -9.44
CA PRO A 32 7.89 3.71 -9.28
C PRO A 32 7.75 4.12 -7.82
N SER A 33 8.25 5.31 -7.48
CA SER A 33 8.21 5.84 -6.13
C SER A 33 6.78 5.90 -5.59
N PHE A 34 6.61 5.55 -4.33
CA PHE A 34 5.35 5.70 -3.62
C PHE A 34 4.89 7.17 -3.54
N PHE A 35 5.82 8.11 -3.57
CA PHE A 35 5.52 9.54 -3.47
C PHE A 35 4.99 10.15 -4.76
N GLU A 36 5.03 9.41 -5.86
CA GLU A 36 4.58 9.86 -7.18
C GLU A 36 3.21 9.31 -7.52
N GLU A 37 2.45 10.07 -8.32
CA GLU A 37 1.23 9.56 -8.93
C GLU A 37 1.55 8.41 -9.87
N THR A 38 0.93 7.26 -9.64
CA THR A 38 1.23 6.03 -10.38
C THR A 38 -0.05 5.38 -10.91
N ARG A 39 0.08 4.32 -11.68
CA ARG A 39 -1.04 3.47 -12.08
C ARG A 39 -1.44 2.46 -11.01
N ARG A 40 -0.66 2.36 -9.94
CA ARG A 40 -1.01 1.48 -8.82
C ARG A 40 -2.26 1.99 -8.12
N ASN A 41 -2.93 1.10 -7.42
CA ASN A 41 -4.12 1.45 -6.66
C ASN A 41 -3.81 2.37 -5.48
N VAL A 42 -2.61 2.28 -4.93
CA VAL A 42 -2.19 3.07 -3.78
C VAL A 42 -0.85 3.76 -4.07
N ASP A 43 -0.82 5.05 -3.87
CA ASP A 43 0.38 5.87 -3.76
C ASP A 43 0.05 7.06 -2.85
N LEU A 44 1.03 7.82 -2.45
CA LEU A 44 0.81 8.91 -1.50
C LEU A 44 -0.20 9.97 -2.00
N PRO A 45 -0.15 10.43 -3.27
CA PRO A 45 -1.17 11.34 -3.78
C PRO A 45 -2.60 10.78 -3.68
N LYS A 46 -2.79 9.50 -4.00
CA LYS A 46 -4.11 8.85 -3.89
C LYS A 46 -4.56 8.72 -2.44
N MET A 47 -3.66 8.38 -1.53
CA MET A 47 -3.97 8.33 -0.10
C MET A 47 -4.44 9.67 0.41
N LYS A 48 -3.78 10.75 0.01
CA LYS A 48 -4.17 12.11 0.39
C LYS A 48 -5.54 12.47 -0.14
N ARG A 49 -5.80 12.22 -1.42
CA ARG A 49 -7.12 12.48 -2.03
C ARG A 49 -8.23 11.65 -1.39
N GLY A 50 -7.93 10.39 -1.07
CA GLY A 50 -8.89 9.47 -0.46
C GLY A 50 -9.01 9.61 1.05
N HIS A 51 -8.26 10.50 1.68
CA HIS A 51 -8.25 10.70 3.13
C HIS A 51 -7.97 9.41 3.91
N MET A 52 -7.07 8.58 3.39
CA MET A 52 -6.59 7.39 4.09
C MET A 52 -5.45 7.82 5.02
N ALA A 53 -5.63 7.62 6.32
CA ALA A 53 -4.73 8.16 7.34
C ALA A 53 -3.43 7.36 7.46
N ALA A 54 -3.48 6.06 7.24
CA ALA A 54 -2.32 5.19 7.39
C ALA A 54 -2.44 3.95 6.51
N GLY A 55 -1.32 3.29 6.27
CA GLY A 55 -1.27 2.04 5.53
C GLY A 55 -0.19 1.13 6.09
N CYS A 56 -0.42 -0.17 6.03
CA CYS A 56 0.56 -1.18 6.40
C CYS A 56 1.11 -1.80 5.11
N PHE A 57 2.37 -1.53 4.81
CA PHE A 57 3.02 -2.09 3.63
C PHE A 57 3.51 -3.49 3.90
N ALA A 58 3.23 -4.39 2.98
CA ALA A 58 3.60 -5.79 3.09
C ALA A 58 4.86 -6.09 2.28
N ALA A 59 5.80 -6.81 2.91
CA ALA A 59 6.93 -7.41 2.21
C ALA A 59 6.51 -8.81 1.76
N TYR A 60 5.69 -8.85 0.71
CA TYR A 60 5.12 -10.09 0.21
C TYR A 60 6.09 -10.80 -0.73
N VAL A 61 6.30 -12.08 -0.46
CA VAL A 61 7.04 -12.98 -1.34
C VAL A 61 6.11 -14.10 -1.79
N ALA A 62 6.02 -14.31 -3.10
CA ALA A 62 5.18 -15.36 -3.67
C ALA A 62 5.60 -16.73 -3.15
N GLN A 63 4.61 -17.62 -2.96
CA GLN A 63 4.91 -19.00 -2.60
C GLN A 63 5.68 -19.71 -3.71
N GLY A 64 6.65 -20.53 -3.31
CA GLY A 64 7.45 -21.29 -4.23
C GLY A 64 7.86 -22.63 -3.62
N ALA A 65 8.91 -23.23 -4.16
CA ALA A 65 9.43 -24.48 -3.65
C ALA A 65 9.93 -24.32 -2.20
N ARG A 66 9.81 -25.39 -1.43
CA ARG A 66 10.31 -25.44 -0.04
C ARG A 66 11.66 -26.13 -0.01
N THR A 67 12.65 -25.47 -0.59
CA THR A 67 14.04 -25.92 -0.63
C THR A 67 14.93 -24.91 0.05
N PRO A 68 16.14 -25.31 0.51
CA PRO A 68 17.08 -24.34 1.10
C PRO A 68 17.39 -23.18 0.18
N GLU A 69 17.56 -23.43 -1.12
CA GLU A 69 17.85 -22.40 -2.13
C GLU A 69 16.70 -21.44 -2.30
N ALA A 70 15.48 -21.96 -2.42
CA ALA A 70 14.27 -21.12 -2.57
C ALA A 70 14.00 -20.31 -1.30
N ASN A 71 14.22 -20.90 -0.12
CA ASN A 71 14.07 -20.20 1.14
C ASN A 71 15.08 -19.06 1.28
N ALA A 72 16.34 -19.30 0.90
CA ALA A 72 17.36 -18.26 0.90
C ALA A 72 17.00 -17.11 -0.05
N ALA A 73 16.53 -17.43 -1.24
CA ALA A 73 16.06 -16.41 -2.20
C ALA A 73 14.89 -15.60 -1.66
N ALA A 74 13.95 -16.25 -0.97
CA ALA A 74 12.80 -15.57 -0.35
C ALA A 74 13.26 -14.60 0.74
N VAL A 75 14.22 -14.96 1.55
CA VAL A 75 14.80 -14.07 2.58
C VAL A 75 15.46 -12.85 1.94
N VAL A 76 16.23 -13.05 0.88
CA VAL A 76 16.87 -11.94 0.15
C VAL A 76 15.81 -10.99 -0.40
N ARG A 77 14.75 -11.52 -1.02
CA ARG A 77 13.67 -10.71 -1.59
C ARG A 77 12.90 -9.94 -0.52
N ALA A 78 12.50 -10.61 0.55
CA ALA A 78 11.78 -9.97 1.66
C ALA A 78 12.62 -8.87 2.31
N THR A 79 13.91 -9.12 2.50
CA THR A 79 14.83 -8.13 3.08
C THR A 79 14.95 -6.89 2.18
N ALA A 80 15.06 -7.10 0.87
CA ALA A 80 15.11 -5.99 -0.09
C ALA A 80 13.80 -5.16 -0.06
N MET A 81 12.66 -5.81 0.04
CA MET A 81 11.36 -5.13 0.14
C MET A 81 11.24 -4.33 1.43
N LEU A 82 11.62 -4.90 2.57
CA LEU A 82 11.60 -4.21 3.85
C LEU A 82 12.51 -2.98 3.86
N LYS A 83 13.71 -3.13 3.31
CA LYS A 83 14.64 -2.00 3.15
C LYS A 83 14.02 -0.89 2.33
N ALA A 84 13.40 -1.24 1.24
CA ALA A 84 12.76 -0.31 0.32
C ALA A 84 11.59 0.43 0.98
N ILE A 85 10.74 -0.28 1.70
CA ILE A 85 9.64 0.32 2.46
C ILE A 85 10.19 1.30 3.49
N ARG A 86 11.26 0.93 4.17
CA ARG A 86 11.89 1.77 5.19
C ARG A 86 12.52 3.04 4.62
N GLU A 87 12.98 2.99 3.38
CA GLU A 87 13.62 4.10 2.69
C GLU A 87 12.64 5.00 1.93
N MET A 88 11.35 4.68 1.93
CA MET A 88 10.32 5.53 1.33
C MET A 88 10.18 6.84 2.07
#